data_57f1eaab91093bc1921cefb5629cf0e5
#
_entry.id   57f1eaab91093bc1921cefb5629cf0e5
#
_cell.length_a   1.000
_cell.length_b   1.000
_cell.length_c   1.000
_cell.angle_alpha   90.00
_cell.angle_beta   90.00
_cell.angle_gamma   90.00
#
_symmetry.space_group_name_H-M   'P 1'
#
loop_
_entity.id
_entity.type
_entity.pdbx_description
1 polymer ?
#
loop_
_entity_poly.entity_id
_entity_poly.type
_entity_poly.pdbx_seq_one_letter_code
_entity_poly.pdbx_strand_id
1 'polypeptide(L)'
;MDYARFERLIIGVGAAAIVGTAALSLGASADPIELVAQLLLLAVLFGAVRWGRRGGTIAAVAALLAYVVIKGIAASGNLSDPNLLRMLALRAVMYGLVGILGGEACSRMKTLLTRAHDARAIDEASTAYTPRFIARLLKDAVATFQRYDLSFSVLVIAVDGRATTGMGASDAAAVLRTTAMRLRKGLRLVDEVGRLPWGAFAIILPQTGRSGAQIAGDRLRADLRETLRVDDAAITVRTLTTSDDLDAIITLADEADPSGETGA
;
A
#
# COMPACT_ATOMS: atom_id res chain seq x y z
N MET A 1 -1.47 10.09 1.35
CA MET A 1 -0.95 10.14 2.75
C MET A 1 -0.54 8.72 3.08
N ASP A 2 0.75 8.47 3.35
CA ASP A 2 1.23 7.11 3.62
C ASP A 2 0.65 6.59 4.93
N TYR A 3 0.27 5.30 4.96
CA TYR A 3 -0.27 4.65 6.16
C TYR A 3 0.63 4.88 7.39
N ALA A 4 1.95 4.85 7.22
CA ALA A 4 2.91 5.10 8.29
C ALA A 4 2.85 6.53 8.88
N ARG A 5 2.43 7.52 8.09
CA ARG A 5 2.20 8.90 8.58
C ARG A 5 0.88 8.99 9.35
N PHE A 6 -0.16 8.29 8.86
CA PHE A 6 -1.45 8.22 9.53
C PHE A 6 -1.35 7.50 10.89
N GLU A 7 -0.66 6.36 10.93
CA GLU A 7 -0.38 5.61 12.16
C GLU A 7 0.33 6.48 13.21
N ARG A 8 1.41 7.16 12.82
CA ARG A 8 2.15 8.08 13.70
C ARG A 8 1.30 9.25 14.19
N LEU A 9 0.43 9.77 13.35
CA LEU A 9 -0.45 10.88 13.71
C LEU A 9 -1.49 10.45 14.75
N ILE A 10 -2.15 9.31 14.57
CA ILE A 10 -3.13 8.79 15.54
C ILE A 10 -2.46 8.49 16.88
N ILE A 11 -1.31 7.80 16.86
CA ILE A 11 -0.57 7.50 18.08
C ILE A 11 -0.15 8.81 18.77
N GLY A 12 0.37 9.77 18.01
CA GLY A 12 0.81 11.07 18.55
C GLY A 12 -0.32 11.88 19.16
N VAL A 13 -1.44 12.03 18.45
CA VAL A 13 -2.63 12.77 18.94
C VAL A 13 -3.26 12.05 20.14
N GLY A 14 -3.41 10.73 20.05
CA GLY A 14 -3.95 9.93 21.16
C GLY A 14 -3.07 9.99 22.39
N ALA A 15 -1.75 9.87 22.23
CA ALA A 15 -0.79 10.00 23.31
C ALA A 15 -0.82 11.40 23.93
N ALA A 16 -0.84 12.46 23.12
CA ALA A 16 -0.93 13.83 23.60
C ALA A 16 -2.23 14.09 24.39
N ALA A 17 -3.36 13.55 23.92
CA ALA A 17 -4.64 13.66 24.63
C ALA A 17 -4.59 12.94 25.99
N ILE A 18 -4.04 11.73 26.05
CA ILE A 18 -3.93 10.95 27.28
C ILE A 18 -2.94 11.62 28.27
N VAL A 19 -1.79 12.06 27.78
CA VAL A 19 -0.81 12.78 28.61
C VAL A 19 -1.38 14.13 29.08
N GLY A 20 -2.11 14.84 28.24
CA GLY A 20 -2.78 16.09 28.58
C GLY A 20 -3.82 15.91 29.70
N THR A 21 -4.66 14.87 29.62
CA THR A 21 -5.63 14.55 30.66
C THR A 21 -4.94 14.09 31.96
N ALA A 22 -3.83 13.35 31.85
CA ALA A 22 -3.00 12.96 33.00
C ALA A 22 -2.39 14.20 33.70
N ALA A 23 -1.86 15.15 32.93
CA ALA A 23 -1.27 16.38 33.44
C ALA A 23 -2.30 17.27 34.16
N LEU A 24 -3.51 17.38 33.62
CA LEU A 24 -4.63 18.12 34.24
C LEU A 24 -5.08 17.47 35.55
N SER A 25 -5.05 16.13 35.64
CA SER A 25 -5.42 15.41 36.86
C SER A 25 -4.37 15.52 37.96
N LEU A 26 -3.10 15.76 37.64
CA LEU A 26 -2.02 16.00 38.63
C LEU A 26 -2.24 17.28 39.46
N GLY A 27 -2.95 18.29 38.91
CA GLY A 27 -3.30 19.52 39.64
C GLY A 27 -4.41 19.35 40.65
N ALA A 28 -5.15 18.23 40.68
CA ALA A 28 -6.33 17.99 41.50
C ALA A 28 -6.16 16.77 42.42
N SER A 29 -5.10 16.66 43.24
CA SER A 29 -4.88 15.57 44.22
C SER A 29 -5.20 14.15 43.66
N ALA A 30 -4.74 13.85 42.46
CA ALA A 30 -5.06 12.61 41.77
C ALA A 30 -4.41 11.40 42.46
N ASP A 31 -5.21 10.35 42.65
CA ASP A 31 -4.72 9.03 43.05
C ASP A 31 -3.65 8.54 42.03
N PRO A 32 -2.42 8.22 42.46
CA PRO A 32 -1.37 7.74 41.56
C PRO A 32 -1.78 6.51 40.75
N ILE A 33 -2.72 5.72 41.24
CA ILE A 33 -3.27 4.55 40.52
C ILE A 33 -4.07 4.98 39.29
N GLU A 34 -4.73 6.12 39.33
CA GLU A 34 -5.44 6.66 38.17
C GLU A 34 -4.49 7.11 37.07
N LEU A 35 -3.30 7.59 37.39
CA LEU A 35 -2.25 7.87 36.42
C LEU A 35 -1.76 6.60 35.72
N VAL A 36 -1.58 5.52 36.49
CA VAL A 36 -1.24 4.20 35.91
C VAL A 36 -2.33 3.72 34.94
N ALA A 37 -3.61 3.90 35.31
CA ALA A 37 -4.72 3.53 34.45
C ALA A 37 -4.72 4.31 33.10
N GLN A 38 -4.33 5.58 33.11
CA GLN A 38 -4.17 6.37 31.89
C GLN A 38 -2.99 5.89 31.03
N LEU A 39 -1.88 5.50 31.66
CA LEU A 39 -0.74 4.90 30.94
C LEU A 39 -1.10 3.54 30.32
N LEU A 40 -1.93 2.73 31.01
CA LEU A 40 -2.45 1.49 30.44
C LEU A 40 -3.33 1.74 29.21
N LEU A 41 -4.06 2.85 29.16
CA LEU A 41 -4.84 3.23 27.98
C LEU A 41 -3.96 3.52 26.76
N LEU A 42 -2.74 4.05 26.95
CA LEU A 42 -1.75 4.20 25.88
C LEU A 42 -1.36 2.84 25.27
N ALA A 43 -1.16 1.83 26.12
CA ALA A 43 -0.85 0.48 25.64
C ALA A 43 -2.01 -0.12 24.82
N VAL A 44 -3.25 0.14 25.25
CA VAL A 44 -4.46 -0.28 24.51
C VAL A 44 -4.53 0.42 23.15
N LEU A 45 -4.31 1.75 23.14
CA LEU A 45 -4.28 2.53 21.89
C LEU A 45 -3.20 2.03 20.92
N PHE A 46 -2.00 1.79 21.43
CA PHE A 46 -0.91 1.27 20.60
C PHE A 46 -1.24 -0.11 20.02
N GLY A 47 -1.79 -1.04 20.84
CA GLY A 47 -2.23 -2.34 20.38
C GLY A 47 -3.34 -2.27 19.33
N ALA A 48 -4.30 -1.35 19.49
CA ALA A 48 -5.39 -1.12 18.56
C ALA A 48 -4.89 -0.58 17.19
N VAL A 49 -3.96 0.37 17.21
CA VAL A 49 -3.41 0.97 15.99
C VAL A 49 -2.49 -0.01 15.25
N ARG A 50 -1.62 -0.73 15.99
CA ARG A 50 -0.58 -1.59 15.38
C ARG A 50 -1.13 -2.92 14.85
N TRP A 51 -2.00 -3.58 15.61
CA TRP A 51 -2.54 -4.91 15.30
C TRP A 51 -4.05 -4.91 15.07
N GLY A 52 -4.68 -3.74 14.99
CA GLY A 52 -6.12 -3.60 14.73
C GLY A 52 -6.98 -4.18 15.84
N ARG A 53 -8.17 -4.70 15.47
CA ARG A 53 -9.16 -5.22 16.41
C ARG A 53 -8.59 -6.29 17.35
N ARG A 54 -7.85 -7.28 16.83
CA ARG A 54 -7.29 -8.37 17.66
C ARG A 54 -6.29 -7.84 18.69
N GLY A 55 -5.38 -6.98 18.27
CA GLY A 55 -4.39 -6.38 19.18
C GLY A 55 -5.02 -5.45 20.19
N GLY A 56 -6.00 -4.64 19.79
CA GLY A 56 -6.75 -3.76 20.68
C GLY A 56 -7.53 -4.52 21.75
N THR A 57 -8.20 -5.63 21.39
CA THR A 57 -8.93 -6.47 22.37
C THR A 57 -7.99 -7.13 23.36
N ILE A 58 -6.88 -7.72 22.92
CA ILE A 58 -5.89 -8.35 23.80
C ILE A 58 -5.29 -7.32 24.77
N ALA A 59 -4.88 -6.14 24.23
CA ALA A 59 -4.33 -5.07 25.03
C ALA A 59 -5.35 -4.51 26.04
N ALA A 60 -6.64 -4.39 25.67
CA ALA A 60 -7.70 -3.94 26.57
C ALA A 60 -7.92 -4.91 27.75
N VAL A 61 -7.97 -6.21 27.45
CA VAL A 61 -8.10 -7.25 28.49
C VAL A 61 -6.89 -7.25 29.41
N ALA A 62 -5.67 -7.21 28.87
CA ALA A 62 -4.45 -7.18 29.64
C ALA A 62 -4.36 -5.92 30.55
N ALA A 63 -4.72 -4.75 30.00
CA ALA A 63 -4.75 -3.50 30.74
C ALA A 63 -5.80 -3.53 31.86
N LEU A 64 -6.99 -4.10 31.61
CA LEU A 64 -8.02 -4.24 32.63
C LEU A 64 -7.58 -5.17 33.76
N LEU A 65 -6.98 -6.32 33.42
CA LEU A 65 -6.45 -7.25 34.43
C LEU A 65 -5.35 -6.59 35.28
N ALA A 66 -4.42 -5.87 34.64
CA ALA A 66 -3.39 -5.12 35.37
C ALA A 66 -4.00 -4.08 36.31
N TYR A 67 -5.02 -3.33 35.88
CA TYR A 67 -5.71 -2.36 36.67
C TYR A 67 -6.44 -2.99 37.88
N VAL A 68 -7.13 -4.13 37.68
CA VAL A 68 -7.79 -4.91 38.75
C VAL A 68 -6.78 -5.34 39.80
N VAL A 69 -5.62 -5.88 39.38
CA VAL A 69 -4.57 -6.31 40.33
C VAL A 69 -4.04 -5.12 41.14
N ILE A 70 -3.71 -4.00 40.49
CA ILE A 70 -3.17 -2.81 41.17
C ILE A 70 -4.17 -2.24 42.17
N LYS A 71 -5.43 -2.08 41.77
CA LYS A 71 -6.48 -1.58 42.69
C LYS A 71 -6.82 -2.59 43.78
N GLY A 72 -6.83 -3.89 43.48
CA GLY A 72 -7.07 -4.94 44.49
C GLY A 72 -6.01 -4.96 45.62
N ILE A 73 -4.74 -4.79 45.25
CA ILE A 73 -3.64 -4.68 46.23
C ILE A 73 -3.81 -3.40 47.05
N ALA A 74 -4.11 -2.27 46.42
CA ALA A 74 -4.25 -0.99 47.12
C ALA A 74 -5.50 -0.94 48.04
N ALA A 75 -6.59 -1.64 47.70
CA ALA A 75 -7.81 -1.74 48.46
C ALA A 75 -7.72 -2.77 49.64
N SER A 76 -6.53 -3.32 49.92
CA SER A 76 -6.34 -4.33 51.00
C SER A 76 -7.27 -5.55 50.86
N GLY A 77 -7.63 -5.90 49.62
CA GLY A 77 -8.45 -7.08 49.30
C GLY A 77 -9.97 -6.90 49.43
N ASN A 78 -10.48 -5.73 49.80
CA ASN A 78 -11.92 -5.50 49.89
C ASN A 78 -12.52 -5.19 48.47
N LEU A 79 -12.80 -6.25 47.71
CA LEU A 79 -13.36 -6.17 46.37
C LEU A 79 -14.87 -5.87 46.31
N SER A 80 -15.54 -5.82 47.49
CA SER A 80 -16.99 -5.59 47.57
C SER A 80 -17.39 -4.13 47.71
N ASP A 81 -16.43 -3.19 47.64
CA ASP A 81 -16.72 -1.76 47.68
C ASP A 81 -17.48 -1.34 46.39
N PRO A 82 -18.70 -0.79 46.49
CA PRO A 82 -19.47 -0.32 45.35
C PRO A 82 -18.75 0.71 44.49
N ASN A 83 -17.90 1.56 45.08
CA ASN A 83 -17.12 2.56 44.37
C ASN A 83 -16.02 1.89 43.52
N LEU A 84 -15.38 0.85 44.04
CA LEU A 84 -14.39 0.07 43.30
C LEU A 84 -15.05 -0.60 42.08
N LEU A 85 -16.20 -1.25 42.24
CA LEU A 85 -16.93 -1.88 41.14
C LEU A 85 -17.32 -0.88 40.07
N ARG A 86 -17.79 0.32 40.45
CA ARG A 86 -18.12 1.38 39.48
C ARG A 86 -16.89 1.84 38.72
N MET A 87 -15.75 2.01 39.34
CA MET A 87 -14.49 2.41 38.69
C MET A 87 -14.00 1.32 37.73
N LEU A 88 -14.06 0.04 38.14
CA LEU A 88 -13.71 -1.09 37.27
C LEU A 88 -14.60 -1.18 36.06
N ALA A 89 -15.92 -1.02 36.23
CA ALA A 89 -16.87 -1.01 35.13
C ALA A 89 -16.58 0.12 34.12
N LEU A 90 -16.32 1.34 34.61
CA LEU A 90 -15.98 2.48 33.79
C LEU A 90 -14.69 2.23 32.99
N ARG A 91 -13.65 1.67 33.64
CA ARG A 91 -12.38 1.33 32.95
C ARG A 91 -12.55 0.21 31.94
N ALA A 92 -13.35 -0.80 32.23
CA ALA A 92 -13.67 -1.87 31.28
C ALA A 92 -14.36 -1.31 30.02
N VAL A 93 -15.32 -0.40 30.21
CA VAL A 93 -15.98 0.27 29.08
C VAL A 93 -14.99 1.11 28.28
N MET A 94 -14.16 1.93 28.93
CA MET A 94 -13.17 2.78 28.26
C MET A 94 -12.13 1.98 27.48
N TYR A 95 -11.52 0.95 28.10
CA TYR A 95 -10.53 0.10 27.43
C TYR A 95 -11.17 -0.71 26.31
N GLY A 96 -12.41 -1.21 26.51
CA GLY A 96 -13.19 -1.92 25.50
C GLY A 96 -13.51 -1.04 24.30
N LEU A 97 -14.01 0.18 24.52
CA LEU A 97 -14.30 1.13 23.46
C LEU A 97 -13.04 1.47 22.63
N VAL A 98 -11.94 1.83 23.29
CA VAL A 98 -10.69 2.18 22.60
C VAL A 98 -10.09 0.95 21.91
N GLY A 99 -10.05 -0.20 22.57
CA GLY A 99 -9.44 -1.41 22.03
C GLY A 99 -10.25 -2.02 20.88
N ILE A 100 -11.56 -2.15 21.03
CA ILE A 100 -12.42 -2.81 20.03
C ILE A 100 -12.79 -1.84 18.92
N LEU A 101 -13.45 -0.71 19.27
CA LEU A 101 -13.93 0.22 18.23
C LEU A 101 -12.78 0.99 17.58
N GLY A 102 -11.78 1.41 18.36
CA GLY A 102 -10.57 2.04 17.82
C GLY A 102 -9.79 1.08 16.91
N GLY A 103 -9.62 -0.17 17.33
CA GLY A 103 -8.96 -1.21 16.54
C GLY A 103 -9.71 -1.55 15.25
N GLU A 104 -11.05 -1.62 15.28
CA GLU A 104 -11.88 -1.82 14.10
C GLU A 104 -11.80 -0.63 13.14
N ALA A 105 -11.89 0.59 13.65
CA ALA A 105 -11.77 1.81 12.84
C ALA A 105 -10.40 1.89 12.15
N CYS A 106 -9.32 1.60 12.87
CA CYS A 106 -7.97 1.56 12.29
C CYS A 106 -7.83 0.46 11.22
N SER A 107 -8.40 -0.73 11.44
CA SER A 107 -8.38 -1.81 10.46
C SER A 107 -9.12 -1.43 9.18
N ARG A 108 -10.32 -0.85 9.31
CA ARG A 108 -11.12 -0.39 8.15
C ARG A 108 -10.41 0.74 7.40
N MET A 109 -9.84 1.71 8.11
CA MET A 109 -9.11 2.80 7.50
C MET A 109 -7.87 2.29 6.74
N LYS A 110 -7.14 1.33 7.31
CA LYS A 110 -6.02 0.67 6.62
C LYS A 110 -6.48 0.04 5.30
N THR A 111 -7.58 -0.72 5.32
CA THR A 111 -8.13 -1.35 4.12
C THR A 111 -8.57 -0.31 3.08
N LEU A 112 -9.21 0.79 3.50
CA LEU A 112 -9.65 1.86 2.60
C LEU A 112 -8.45 2.60 1.98
N LEU A 113 -7.42 2.91 2.76
CA LEU A 113 -6.19 3.54 2.26
C LEU A 113 -5.45 2.63 1.28
N THR A 114 -5.36 1.32 1.56
CA THR A 114 -4.76 0.35 0.64
C THR A 114 -5.56 0.28 -0.65
N ARG A 115 -6.89 0.16 -0.58
CA ARG A 115 -7.75 0.15 -1.77
C ARG A 115 -7.68 1.45 -2.58
N ALA A 116 -7.62 2.61 -1.91
CA ALA A 116 -7.46 3.90 -2.58
C ALA A 116 -6.08 4.03 -3.26
N HIS A 117 -5.05 3.44 -2.67
CA HIS A 117 -3.71 3.39 -3.25
C HIS A 117 -3.66 2.44 -4.46
N ASP A 118 -4.26 1.26 -4.31
CA ASP A 118 -4.38 0.26 -5.38
C ASP A 118 -5.29 0.73 -6.54
N ALA A 119 -6.25 1.62 -6.27
CA ALA A 119 -7.12 2.21 -7.29
C ALA A 119 -6.45 3.31 -8.12
N ARG A 120 -5.24 3.76 -7.74
CA ARG A 120 -4.49 4.72 -8.57
C ARG A 120 -4.00 4.02 -9.83
N ALA A 121 -4.57 4.43 -10.97
CA ALA A 121 -4.17 3.91 -12.28
C ALA A 121 -2.75 4.31 -12.67
N ILE A 122 -2.24 5.43 -12.14
CA ILE A 122 -0.96 6.05 -12.55
C ILE A 122 0.07 5.91 -11.42
N ASP A 123 1.25 5.42 -11.76
CA ASP A 123 2.43 5.36 -10.91
C ASP A 123 3.02 6.77 -10.74
N GLU A 124 3.12 7.26 -9.50
CA GLU A 124 3.65 8.60 -9.16
C GLU A 124 5.12 8.79 -9.59
N ALA A 125 5.91 7.71 -9.61
CA ALA A 125 7.32 7.79 -9.98
C ALA A 125 7.54 7.94 -11.47
N SER A 126 6.80 7.20 -12.30
CA SER A 126 6.98 7.13 -13.75
C SER A 126 5.92 7.87 -14.56
N THR A 127 4.74 8.19 -13.96
CA THR A 127 3.55 8.70 -14.67
C THR A 127 2.96 7.72 -15.70
N ALA A 128 3.43 6.47 -15.73
CA ALA A 128 2.84 5.36 -16.47
C ALA A 128 1.73 4.69 -15.64
N TYR A 129 0.98 3.76 -16.23
CA TYR A 129 0.04 2.95 -15.44
C TYR A 129 0.76 2.09 -14.40
N THR A 130 0.10 1.89 -13.26
CA THR A 130 0.61 0.98 -12.22
C THR A 130 0.63 -0.47 -12.71
N PRO A 131 1.47 -1.34 -12.11
CA PRO A 131 1.53 -2.76 -12.48
C PRO A 131 0.17 -3.44 -12.47
N ARG A 132 -0.64 -3.19 -11.45
CA ARG A 132 -1.98 -3.76 -11.33
C ARG A 132 -2.94 -3.25 -12.40
N PHE A 133 -2.84 -1.98 -12.79
CA PHE A 133 -3.72 -1.43 -13.81
C PHE A 133 -3.35 -1.94 -15.21
N ILE A 134 -2.05 -2.01 -15.54
CA ILE A 134 -1.62 -2.57 -16.82
C ILE A 134 -1.93 -4.07 -16.94
N ALA A 135 -1.83 -4.83 -15.84
CA ALA A 135 -2.25 -6.23 -15.79
C ALA A 135 -3.73 -6.38 -16.12
N ARG A 136 -4.60 -5.52 -15.59
CA ARG A 136 -6.03 -5.51 -15.93
C ARG A 136 -6.24 -5.22 -17.40
N LEU A 137 -5.58 -4.19 -17.96
CA LEU A 137 -5.70 -3.86 -19.38
C LEU A 137 -5.22 -5.02 -20.27
N LEU A 138 -4.17 -5.74 -19.88
CA LEU A 138 -3.71 -6.94 -20.58
C LEU A 138 -4.78 -8.05 -20.56
N LYS A 139 -5.37 -8.32 -19.40
CA LYS A 139 -6.46 -9.32 -19.26
C LYS A 139 -7.68 -8.94 -20.10
N ASP A 140 -8.05 -7.67 -20.10
CA ASP A 140 -9.17 -7.15 -20.89
C ASP A 140 -8.86 -7.27 -22.42
N ALA A 141 -7.62 -7.00 -22.83
CA ALA A 141 -7.18 -7.16 -24.21
C ALA A 141 -7.18 -8.64 -24.66
N VAL A 142 -6.72 -9.56 -23.79
CA VAL A 142 -6.79 -11.02 -24.03
C VAL A 142 -8.24 -11.48 -24.17
N ALA A 143 -9.12 -11.07 -23.26
CA ALA A 143 -10.55 -11.42 -23.34
C ALA A 143 -11.21 -10.87 -24.61
N THR A 144 -10.83 -9.66 -25.03
CA THR A 144 -11.30 -9.04 -26.27
C THR A 144 -10.83 -9.82 -27.50
N PHE A 145 -9.56 -10.23 -27.53
CA PHE A 145 -9.02 -11.09 -28.59
C PHE A 145 -9.76 -12.43 -28.66
N GLN A 146 -9.93 -13.11 -27.52
CA GLN A 146 -10.63 -14.41 -27.47
C GLN A 146 -12.08 -14.34 -27.95
N ARG A 147 -12.75 -13.21 -27.72
CA ARG A 147 -14.18 -13.04 -28.06
C ARG A 147 -14.40 -12.51 -29.46
N TYR A 148 -13.55 -11.61 -29.93
CA TYR A 148 -13.79 -10.83 -31.14
C TYR A 148 -12.68 -10.99 -32.20
N ASP A 149 -11.66 -11.81 -31.95
CA ASP A 149 -10.47 -12.01 -32.77
C ASP A 149 -9.74 -10.70 -33.15
N LEU A 150 -9.84 -9.70 -32.24
CA LEU A 150 -9.13 -8.44 -32.39
C LEU A 150 -7.68 -8.59 -31.92
N SER A 151 -6.77 -8.83 -32.84
CA SER A 151 -5.36 -9.02 -32.55
C SER A 151 -4.72 -7.79 -31.91
N PHE A 152 -3.77 -8.00 -30.99
CA PHE A 152 -2.94 -6.96 -30.41
C PHE A 152 -1.52 -7.47 -30.21
N SER A 153 -0.60 -6.56 -29.97
CA SER A 153 0.78 -6.88 -29.58
C SER A 153 1.15 -6.20 -28.29
N VAL A 154 2.13 -6.77 -27.59
CA VAL A 154 2.70 -6.21 -26.36
C VAL A 154 4.21 -6.02 -26.56
N LEU A 155 4.71 -4.82 -26.27
CA LEU A 155 6.13 -4.57 -26.17
C LEU A 155 6.52 -4.54 -24.68
N VAL A 156 7.52 -5.30 -24.31
CA VAL A 156 8.15 -5.21 -22.99
C VAL A 156 9.49 -4.54 -23.16
N ILE A 157 9.63 -3.33 -22.60
CA ILE A 157 10.85 -2.51 -22.70
C ILE A 157 11.50 -2.42 -21.32
N ALA A 158 12.72 -2.92 -21.22
CA ALA A 158 13.53 -2.80 -20.01
C ALA A 158 14.76 -1.96 -20.30
N VAL A 159 15.07 -1.06 -19.37
CA VAL A 159 16.33 -0.31 -19.33
C VAL A 159 17.21 -0.97 -18.28
N ASP A 160 18.43 -1.40 -18.64
CA ASP A 160 19.35 -2.08 -17.73
C ASP A 160 19.61 -1.19 -16.50
N GLY A 161 19.54 -1.81 -15.33
CA GLY A 161 19.86 -1.15 -14.06
C GLY A 161 21.27 -0.55 -13.99
N ARG A 162 22.18 -0.99 -14.89
CA ARG A 162 23.50 -0.36 -15.05
C ARG A 162 23.41 1.11 -15.46
N ALA A 163 22.38 1.50 -16.20
CA ALA A 163 22.10 2.89 -16.55
C ALA A 163 21.73 3.76 -15.34
N THR A 164 21.34 3.12 -14.23
CA THR A 164 20.98 3.78 -12.97
C THR A 164 21.91 3.42 -11.80
N THR A 165 22.92 2.57 -12.05
CA THR A 165 23.87 2.13 -11.01
C THR A 165 24.70 3.33 -10.53
N GLY A 166 24.67 3.58 -9.22
CA GLY A 166 25.36 4.73 -8.60
C GLY A 166 24.55 6.02 -8.53
N MET A 167 23.33 6.05 -9.09
CA MET A 167 22.41 7.18 -8.97
C MET A 167 21.67 7.17 -7.63
N GLY A 168 21.37 8.36 -7.10
CA GLY A 168 20.47 8.50 -5.95
C GLY A 168 19.03 8.10 -6.30
N ALA A 169 18.20 7.83 -5.29
CA ALA A 169 16.81 7.44 -5.49
C ALA A 169 15.99 8.47 -6.29
N SER A 170 16.31 9.77 -6.15
CA SER A 170 15.67 10.86 -6.91
C SER A 170 16.02 10.81 -8.39
N ASP A 171 17.27 10.48 -8.71
CA ASP A 171 17.78 10.44 -10.09
C ASP A 171 17.25 9.21 -10.82
N ALA A 172 17.18 8.07 -10.15
CA ALA A 172 16.54 6.86 -10.66
C ALA A 172 15.04 7.11 -10.97
N ALA A 173 14.32 7.83 -10.12
CA ALA A 173 12.92 8.22 -10.36
C ALA A 173 12.82 9.20 -11.55
N ALA A 174 13.77 10.11 -11.73
CA ALA A 174 13.81 11.03 -12.86
C ALA A 174 14.03 10.28 -14.19
N VAL A 175 14.93 9.27 -14.22
CA VAL A 175 15.14 8.41 -15.38
C VAL A 175 13.87 7.65 -15.74
N LEU A 176 13.18 7.03 -14.76
CA LEU A 176 11.92 6.33 -14.97
C LEU A 176 10.83 7.24 -15.54
N ARG A 177 10.71 8.45 -15.00
CA ARG A 177 9.74 9.45 -15.49
C ARG A 177 10.05 9.89 -16.90
N THR A 178 11.33 10.16 -17.21
CA THR A 178 11.77 10.52 -18.55
C THR A 178 11.49 9.40 -19.53
N THR A 179 11.81 8.15 -19.17
CA THR A 179 11.51 6.96 -19.98
C THR A 179 10.01 6.86 -20.30
N ALA A 180 9.15 6.93 -19.28
CA ALA A 180 7.70 6.84 -19.47
C ALA A 180 7.14 7.97 -20.35
N MET A 181 7.61 9.21 -20.15
CA MET A 181 7.21 10.35 -21.00
C MET A 181 7.62 10.16 -22.45
N ARG A 182 8.82 9.65 -22.70
CA ARG A 182 9.31 9.38 -24.07
C ARG A 182 8.54 8.26 -24.73
N LEU A 183 8.29 7.16 -24.02
CA LEU A 183 7.45 6.08 -24.51
C LEU A 183 6.07 6.61 -24.91
N ARG A 184 5.38 7.35 -24.02
CA ARG A 184 4.06 7.93 -24.33
C ARG A 184 4.08 8.85 -25.55
N LYS A 185 5.11 9.68 -25.69
CA LYS A 185 5.24 10.61 -26.83
C LYS A 185 5.42 9.88 -28.16
N GLY A 186 6.06 8.71 -28.14
CA GLY A 186 6.29 7.87 -29.31
C GLY A 186 5.11 6.96 -29.67
N LEU A 187 4.04 6.91 -28.88
CA LEU A 187 2.89 6.02 -29.03
C LEU A 187 1.67 6.75 -29.57
N ARG A 188 0.70 5.97 -30.08
CA ARG A 188 -0.62 6.47 -30.49
C ARG A 188 -1.49 6.71 -29.27
N LEU A 189 -2.57 7.48 -29.43
CA LEU A 189 -3.52 7.76 -28.35
C LEU A 189 -4.19 6.49 -27.79
N VAL A 190 -4.33 5.47 -28.61
CA VAL A 190 -4.96 4.18 -28.26
C VAL A 190 -3.97 3.17 -27.66
N ASP A 191 -2.67 3.46 -27.70
CA ASP A 191 -1.64 2.60 -27.14
C ASP A 191 -1.52 2.90 -25.64
N GLU A 192 -1.39 1.86 -24.83
CA GLU A 192 -1.33 1.98 -23.38
C GLU A 192 0.06 1.61 -22.85
N VAL A 193 0.59 2.38 -21.92
CA VAL A 193 1.90 2.14 -21.31
C VAL A 193 1.80 2.04 -19.80
N GLY A 194 2.29 0.95 -19.24
CA GLY A 194 2.34 0.71 -17.81
C GLY A 194 3.69 0.20 -17.35
N ARG A 195 3.94 0.34 -16.06
CA ARG A 195 5.14 -0.17 -15.41
C ARG A 195 4.89 -1.59 -14.90
N LEU A 196 5.89 -2.44 -15.02
CA LEU A 196 5.88 -3.79 -14.46
C LEU A 196 6.55 -3.80 -13.08
N PRO A 197 6.25 -4.79 -12.20
CA PRO A 197 6.80 -4.85 -10.84
C PRO A 197 8.33 -4.84 -10.79
N TRP A 198 8.98 -5.45 -11.78
CA TRP A 198 10.44 -5.51 -11.88
C TRP A 198 11.09 -4.31 -12.59
N GLY A 199 10.32 -3.23 -12.84
CA GLY A 199 10.84 -1.96 -13.34
C GLY A 199 10.80 -1.79 -14.86
N ALA A 200 10.50 -2.82 -15.66
CA ALA A 200 10.28 -2.70 -17.09
C ALA A 200 8.93 -2.01 -17.39
N PHE A 201 8.74 -1.60 -18.65
CA PHE A 201 7.49 -1.05 -19.16
C PHE A 201 6.83 -2.05 -20.09
N ALA A 202 5.53 -2.26 -19.92
CA ALA A 202 4.68 -2.97 -20.88
C ALA A 202 3.88 -1.96 -21.68
N ILE A 203 3.81 -2.16 -22.99
CA ILE A 203 3.08 -1.32 -23.94
C ILE A 203 2.12 -2.21 -24.69
N ILE A 204 0.82 -1.90 -24.62
CA ILE A 204 -0.23 -2.61 -25.37
C ILE A 204 -0.47 -1.83 -26.66
N LEU A 205 -0.38 -2.51 -27.78
CA LEU A 205 -0.59 -1.98 -29.12
C LEU A 205 -1.84 -2.65 -29.73
N PRO A 206 -3.03 -2.07 -29.58
CA PRO A 206 -4.26 -2.62 -30.15
C PRO A 206 -4.18 -2.69 -31.67
N GLN A 207 -4.78 -3.74 -32.25
CA GLN A 207 -4.87 -3.96 -33.70
C GLN A 207 -3.54 -3.81 -34.46
N THR A 208 -2.46 -4.28 -33.82
CA THR A 208 -1.10 -4.19 -34.35
C THR A 208 -0.50 -5.58 -34.39
N GLY A 209 -0.15 -6.03 -35.58
CA GLY A 209 0.52 -7.30 -35.78
C GLY A 209 2.03 -7.22 -35.55
N ARG A 210 2.74 -8.36 -35.64
CA ARG A 210 4.16 -8.52 -35.33
C ARG A 210 5.06 -7.49 -36.01
N SER A 211 4.93 -7.31 -37.35
CA SER A 211 5.76 -6.35 -38.08
C SER A 211 5.57 -4.91 -37.61
N GLY A 212 4.33 -4.49 -37.38
CA GLY A 212 4.02 -3.16 -36.87
C GLY A 212 4.56 -2.95 -35.45
N ALA A 213 4.45 -3.97 -34.58
CA ALA A 213 4.99 -3.93 -33.23
C ALA A 213 6.52 -3.87 -33.22
N GLN A 214 7.21 -4.62 -34.09
CA GLN A 214 8.67 -4.55 -34.24
C GLN A 214 9.12 -3.16 -34.67
N ILE A 215 8.50 -2.57 -35.68
CA ILE A 215 8.81 -1.20 -36.13
C ILE A 215 8.61 -0.18 -35.00
N ALA A 216 7.51 -0.31 -34.23
CA ALA A 216 7.26 0.54 -33.08
C ALA A 216 8.33 0.35 -32.01
N GLY A 217 8.70 -0.90 -31.71
CA GLY A 217 9.73 -1.25 -30.72
C GLY A 217 11.11 -0.67 -31.09
N ASP A 218 11.53 -0.82 -32.33
CA ASP A 218 12.82 -0.31 -32.84
C ASP A 218 12.86 1.23 -32.77
N ARG A 219 11.77 1.89 -33.14
CA ARG A 219 11.66 3.34 -33.04
C ARG A 219 11.74 3.82 -31.58
N LEU A 220 11.00 3.18 -30.67
CA LEU A 220 11.03 3.53 -29.25
C LEU A 220 12.40 3.27 -28.63
N ARG A 221 13.06 2.17 -29.02
CA ARG A 221 14.44 1.87 -28.60
C ARG A 221 15.41 2.95 -29.03
N ALA A 222 15.36 3.39 -30.29
CA ALA A 222 16.20 4.45 -30.83
C ALA A 222 16.00 5.79 -30.10
N ASP A 223 14.74 6.18 -29.85
CA ASP A 223 14.39 7.42 -29.12
C ASP A 223 14.85 7.38 -27.67
N LEU A 224 14.69 6.24 -26.99
CA LEU A 224 15.18 6.06 -25.63
C LEU A 224 16.71 6.10 -25.55
N ARG A 225 17.41 5.46 -26.49
CA ARG A 225 18.88 5.48 -26.55
C ARG A 225 19.40 6.91 -26.67
N GLU A 226 18.83 7.71 -27.55
CA GLU A 226 19.19 9.11 -27.73
C GLU A 226 18.88 9.95 -26.48
N THR A 227 17.71 9.76 -25.91
CA THR A 227 17.24 10.53 -24.74
C THR A 227 18.03 10.22 -23.47
N LEU A 228 18.25 8.95 -23.19
CA LEU A 228 18.95 8.49 -21.98
C LEU A 228 20.48 8.49 -22.13
N ARG A 229 20.97 8.64 -23.36
CA ARG A 229 22.42 8.59 -23.71
C ARG A 229 23.07 7.28 -23.24
N VAL A 230 22.37 6.17 -23.44
CA VAL A 230 22.83 4.83 -23.09
C VAL A 230 23.15 4.02 -24.35
N ASP A 231 23.94 2.96 -24.15
CA ASP A 231 24.27 2.04 -25.23
C ASP A 231 23.04 1.22 -25.64
N ASP A 232 23.02 0.76 -26.89
CA ASP A 232 21.93 -0.04 -27.44
C ASP A 232 21.70 -1.33 -26.64
N ALA A 233 22.76 -1.93 -26.11
CA ALA A 233 22.70 -3.11 -25.26
C ALA A 233 22.01 -2.88 -23.89
N ALA A 234 21.90 -1.63 -23.45
CA ALA A 234 21.24 -1.27 -22.20
C ALA A 234 19.70 -1.23 -22.32
N ILE A 235 19.15 -1.29 -23.53
CA ILE A 235 17.69 -1.26 -23.76
C ILE A 235 17.27 -2.57 -24.40
N THR A 236 16.51 -3.36 -23.66
CA THR A 236 15.91 -4.61 -24.15
C THR A 236 14.47 -4.36 -24.56
N VAL A 237 14.13 -4.77 -25.80
CA VAL A 237 12.76 -4.74 -26.32
C VAL A 237 12.35 -6.16 -26.67
N ARG A 238 11.31 -6.66 -26.03
CA ARG A 238 10.68 -7.95 -26.35
C ARG A 238 9.31 -7.69 -26.94
N THR A 239 9.02 -8.27 -28.09
CA THR A 239 7.74 -8.16 -28.78
C THR A 239 6.97 -9.47 -28.61
N LEU A 240 5.76 -9.39 -28.09
CA LEU A 240 4.81 -10.48 -27.92
C LEU A 240 3.59 -10.19 -28.80
N THR A 241 3.04 -11.20 -29.45
CA THR A 241 1.86 -11.04 -30.32
C THR A 241 0.81 -12.11 -30.01
N THR A 242 -0.46 -11.76 -30.14
CA THR A 242 -1.56 -12.72 -29.91
C THR A 242 -1.52 -13.93 -30.83
N SER A 243 -0.94 -13.80 -32.03
CA SER A 243 -0.83 -14.91 -32.98
C SER A 243 0.15 -16.00 -32.57
N ASP A 244 1.21 -15.63 -31.84
CA ASP A 244 2.33 -16.54 -31.60
C ASP A 244 2.66 -16.72 -30.10
N ASP A 245 2.33 -15.71 -29.27
CA ASP A 245 2.82 -15.59 -27.90
C ASP A 245 1.68 -15.38 -26.86
N LEU A 246 0.46 -15.86 -27.17
CA LEU A 246 -0.70 -15.61 -26.30
C LEU A 246 -0.49 -16.06 -24.84
N ASP A 247 0.07 -17.25 -24.64
CA ASP A 247 0.35 -17.78 -23.31
C ASP A 247 1.38 -16.94 -22.56
N ALA A 248 2.39 -16.41 -23.27
CA ALA A 248 3.36 -15.50 -22.70
C ALA A 248 2.75 -14.15 -22.29
N ILE A 249 1.76 -13.66 -23.03
CA ILE A 249 1.00 -12.45 -22.68
C ILE A 249 0.14 -12.68 -21.45
N ILE A 250 -0.52 -13.84 -21.34
CA ILE A 250 -1.32 -14.21 -20.17
C ILE A 250 -0.41 -14.30 -18.92
N THR A 251 0.71 -15.01 -19.04
CA THR A 251 1.70 -15.10 -17.97
C THR A 251 2.20 -13.73 -17.54
N LEU A 252 2.50 -12.84 -18.48
CA LEU A 252 2.92 -11.47 -18.20
C LEU A 252 1.85 -10.68 -17.41
N ALA A 253 0.57 -10.87 -17.76
CA ALA A 253 -0.53 -10.22 -17.06
C ALA A 253 -0.68 -10.72 -15.60
N ASP A 254 -0.44 -12.00 -15.35
CA ASP A 254 -0.48 -12.59 -14.00
C ASP A 254 0.74 -12.20 -13.18
N GLU A 255 1.94 -12.18 -13.75
CA GLU A 255 3.15 -11.68 -13.10
C GLU A 255 3.07 -10.19 -12.76
N ALA A 256 2.36 -9.39 -13.55
CA ALA A 256 2.17 -7.97 -13.30
C ALA A 256 1.19 -7.69 -12.14
N ASP A 257 0.26 -8.61 -11.81
CA ASP A 257 -0.62 -8.53 -10.64
C ASP A 257 -0.60 -9.83 -9.83
N PRO A 258 0.44 -10.07 -9.02
CA PRO A 258 0.53 -11.26 -8.19
C PRO A 258 -0.54 -11.34 -7.08
N SER A 259 -1.29 -10.26 -6.85
CA SER A 259 -2.41 -10.23 -5.89
C SER A 259 -3.75 -10.69 -6.50
N GLY A 260 -3.79 -10.96 -7.78
CA GLY A 260 -4.98 -11.44 -8.51
C GLY A 260 -5.32 -12.91 -8.29
N GLU A 261 -4.55 -13.65 -7.52
CA GLU A 261 -4.91 -15.00 -7.09
C GLU A 261 -5.95 -14.96 -5.98
N THR A 262 -7.04 -15.64 -6.25
CA THR A 262 -8.13 -16.04 -5.36
C THR A 262 -9.35 -15.13 -5.36
N GLY A 263 -10.08 -15.19 -6.45
CA GLY A 263 -11.48 -14.78 -6.55
C GLY A 263 -12.21 -15.74 -7.49
N ALA A 264 -12.21 -17.02 -7.13
CA ALA A 264 -13.13 -18.02 -7.69
C ALA A 264 -14.01 -18.55 -6.55
#